data_b5af4ea1335e0a469d212bd25a539ac3
#
_entry.id   b5af4ea1335e0a469d212bd25a539ac3
#
_cell.length_a   1.000
_cell.length_b   1.000
_cell.length_c   1.000
_cell.angle_alpha   90.00
_cell.angle_beta   90.00
_cell.angle_gamma   90.00
#
_symmetry.space_group_name_H-M   'P 1'
#
loop_
_entity.id
_entity.type
_entity.pdbx_description
1 polymer ?
#
loop_
_entity_poly.entity_id
_entity_poly.type
_entity_poly.pdbx_seq_one_letter_code
_entity_poly.pdbx_strand_id
1 'polypeptide(L)'
;MFDKLEGLVDRLDTVLQELNDPDVAGNQNRFRDLMKEQNELTPIVEKYKEYKAEKQNIEDSLMLLEEESDEEMKELAKEELNESKANVERLEEELKILLIPKDPMDDKNIIVEMRAGAGGDEAGLFVADVARMYRNYAESKRWKVNTLSFNESGIGGFKELVFMVSGQGAYSRFKYESGVHRVQRIPATESGGRIHTSTI
;
A
#
# COMPACT_ATOMS: atom_id res chain seq x y z
N MET A 1 8.72 10.04 -19.07
CA MET A 1 7.76 9.13 -18.41
C MET A 1 7.32 8.04 -19.39
N PHE A 2 6.79 8.39 -20.54
CA PHE A 2 6.22 7.44 -21.50
C PHE A 2 7.22 6.43 -22.10
N ASP A 3 8.45 6.84 -22.39
CA ASP A 3 9.52 5.90 -22.85
C ASP A 3 9.80 4.77 -21.85
N LYS A 4 9.66 5.07 -20.54
CA LYS A 4 9.76 4.05 -19.49
C LYS A 4 8.59 3.10 -19.49
N LEU A 5 7.37 3.58 -19.79
CA LEU A 5 6.17 2.76 -19.85
C LEU A 5 6.20 1.76 -21.00
N GLU A 6 6.71 2.16 -22.18
CA GLU A 6 6.92 1.23 -23.29
C GLU A 6 7.90 0.11 -22.89
N GLY A 7 9.01 0.46 -22.24
CA GLY A 7 9.94 -0.55 -21.72
C GLY A 7 9.31 -1.51 -20.70
N LEU A 8 8.30 -1.07 -19.90
CA LEU A 8 7.57 -1.95 -19.00
C LEU A 8 6.61 -2.89 -19.74
N VAL A 9 6.03 -2.45 -20.87
CA VAL A 9 5.23 -3.33 -21.75
C VAL A 9 6.10 -4.46 -22.30
N ASP A 10 7.25 -4.12 -22.88
CA ASP A 10 8.20 -5.11 -23.44
C ASP A 10 8.70 -6.06 -22.35
N ARG A 11 8.93 -5.54 -21.15
CA ARG A 11 9.35 -6.36 -20.01
C ARG A 11 8.27 -7.32 -19.56
N LEU A 12 7.01 -6.88 -19.49
CA LEU A 12 5.89 -7.76 -19.14
C LEU A 12 5.73 -8.89 -20.16
N ASP A 13 5.84 -8.58 -21.46
CA ASP A 13 5.76 -9.59 -22.51
C ASP A 13 6.90 -10.62 -22.40
N THR A 14 8.12 -10.16 -22.06
CA THR A 14 9.26 -11.04 -21.79
C THR A 14 9.00 -11.95 -20.58
N VAL A 15 8.50 -11.39 -19.47
CA VAL A 15 8.16 -12.14 -18.25
C VAL A 15 7.11 -13.21 -18.55
N LEU A 16 6.09 -12.87 -19.32
CA LEU A 16 5.05 -13.82 -19.73
C LEU A 16 5.59 -14.96 -20.60
N GLN A 17 6.54 -14.65 -21.49
CA GLN A 17 7.23 -15.68 -22.31
C GLN A 17 8.08 -16.59 -21.41
N GLU A 18 8.88 -16.02 -20.50
CA GLU A 18 9.71 -16.79 -19.56
C GLU A 18 8.85 -17.70 -18.65
N LEU A 19 7.69 -17.24 -18.19
CA LEU A 19 6.77 -18.04 -17.37
C LEU A 19 6.20 -19.26 -18.11
N ASN A 20 6.13 -19.21 -19.45
CA ASN A 20 5.69 -20.31 -20.28
C ASN A 20 6.82 -21.30 -20.62
N ASP A 21 8.07 -21.02 -20.22
CA ASP A 21 9.21 -21.89 -20.45
C ASP A 21 9.18 -23.07 -19.45
N PRO A 22 9.22 -24.33 -19.94
CA PRO A 22 9.25 -25.52 -19.08
C PRO A 22 10.42 -25.53 -18.08
N ASP A 23 11.57 -24.96 -18.45
CA ASP A 23 12.75 -24.90 -17.58
C ASP A 23 12.53 -23.96 -16.39
N VAL A 24 11.74 -22.91 -16.56
CA VAL A 24 11.33 -22.00 -15.48
C VAL A 24 10.34 -22.67 -14.53
N ALA A 25 9.41 -23.46 -15.05
CA ALA A 25 8.45 -24.20 -14.24
C ALA A 25 9.14 -25.20 -13.29
N GLY A 26 10.30 -25.74 -13.67
CA GLY A 26 11.14 -26.61 -12.82
C GLY A 26 11.92 -25.85 -11.73
N ASN A 27 12.07 -24.54 -11.83
CA ASN A 27 12.81 -23.71 -10.89
C ASN A 27 11.88 -22.84 -10.03
N GLN A 28 11.49 -23.35 -8.88
CA GLN A 28 10.51 -22.73 -7.99
C GLN A 28 10.88 -21.27 -7.58
N ASN A 29 12.16 -20.96 -7.39
CA ASN A 29 12.60 -19.61 -7.02
C ASN A 29 12.43 -18.65 -8.20
N ARG A 30 12.89 -19.03 -9.39
CA ARG A 30 12.75 -18.20 -10.60
C ARG A 30 11.30 -17.98 -10.97
N PHE A 31 10.48 -19.04 -10.91
CA PHE A 31 9.04 -18.95 -11.15
C PHE A 31 8.36 -17.96 -10.22
N ARG A 32 8.66 -18.06 -8.90
CA ARG A 32 8.10 -17.14 -7.90
C ARG A 32 8.50 -15.68 -8.16
N ASP A 33 9.77 -15.45 -8.52
CA ASP A 33 10.29 -14.10 -8.75
C ASP A 33 9.65 -13.49 -10.01
N LEU A 34 9.49 -14.26 -11.08
CA LEU A 34 8.78 -13.84 -12.30
C LEU A 34 7.29 -13.59 -12.07
N MET A 35 6.62 -14.43 -11.28
CA MET A 35 5.23 -14.21 -10.89
C MET A 35 5.04 -12.92 -10.08
N LYS A 36 6.00 -12.62 -9.19
CA LYS A 36 5.99 -11.35 -8.46
C LYS A 36 6.15 -10.16 -9.40
N GLU A 37 7.12 -10.23 -10.31
CA GLU A 37 7.35 -9.19 -11.31
C GLU A 37 6.13 -9.00 -12.23
N GLN A 38 5.49 -10.08 -12.69
CA GLN A 38 4.24 -10.02 -13.44
C GLN A 38 3.15 -9.27 -12.68
N ASN A 39 2.94 -9.63 -11.40
CA ASN A 39 1.92 -8.99 -10.57
C ASN A 39 2.19 -7.49 -10.33
N GLU A 40 3.45 -7.08 -10.35
CA GLU A 40 3.84 -5.67 -10.22
C GLU A 40 3.66 -4.90 -11.54
N LEU A 41 3.97 -5.52 -12.68
CA LEU A 41 3.92 -4.87 -13.99
C LEU A 41 2.51 -4.83 -14.58
N THR A 42 1.71 -5.87 -14.41
CA THR A 42 0.39 -5.99 -15.03
C THR A 42 -0.50 -4.75 -14.81
N PRO A 43 -0.71 -4.25 -13.58
CA PRO A 43 -1.59 -3.10 -13.36
C PRO A 43 -1.07 -1.82 -14.01
N ILE A 44 0.26 -1.66 -14.13
CA ILE A 44 0.87 -0.50 -14.80
C ILE A 44 0.63 -0.57 -16.31
N VAL A 45 0.88 -1.75 -16.89
CA VAL A 45 0.73 -1.97 -18.35
C VAL A 45 -0.73 -1.88 -18.77
N GLU A 46 -1.66 -2.43 -18.00
CA GLU A 46 -3.10 -2.31 -18.28
C GLU A 46 -3.56 -0.85 -18.28
N LYS A 47 -3.18 -0.08 -17.25
CA LYS A 47 -3.48 1.36 -17.20
C LYS A 47 -2.83 2.15 -18.33
N TYR A 48 -1.64 1.77 -18.73
CA TYR A 48 -0.98 2.40 -19.88
C TYR A 48 -1.66 2.07 -21.20
N LYS A 49 -2.17 0.86 -21.37
CA LYS A 49 -2.98 0.49 -22.55
C LYS A 49 -4.28 1.28 -22.60
N GLU A 50 -4.98 1.44 -21.45
CA GLU A 50 -6.16 2.31 -21.35
C GLU A 50 -5.82 3.75 -21.76
N TYR A 51 -4.72 4.30 -21.23
CA TYR A 51 -4.25 5.63 -21.59
C TYR A 51 -3.99 5.80 -23.10
N LYS A 52 -3.33 4.81 -23.73
CA LYS A 52 -3.07 4.85 -25.18
C LYS A 52 -4.36 4.78 -26.00
N ALA A 53 -5.34 3.99 -25.56
CA ALA A 53 -6.65 3.93 -26.20
C ALA A 53 -7.39 5.27 -26.12
N GLU A 54 -7.40 5.92 -24.95
CA GLU A 54 -8.02 7.24 -24.81
C GLU A 54 -7.31 8.32 -25.63
N LYS A 55 -5.98 8.24 -25.77
CA LYS A 55 -5.23 9.12 -26.67
C LYS A 55 -5.63 8.93 -28.13
N GLN A 56 -5.82 7.67 -28.55
CA GLN A 56 -6.28 7.37 -29.91
C GLN A 56 -7.71 7.88 -30.13
N ASN A 57 -8.61 7.69 -29.15
CA ASN A 57 -9.97 8.22 -29.21
C ASN A 57 -9.99 9.76 -29.38
N ILE A 58 -9.06 10.47 -28.71
CA ILE A 58 -8.92 11.92 -28.92
C ILE A 58 -8.53 12.26 -30.35
N GLU A 59 -7.56 11.54 -30.93
CA GLU A 59 -7.11 11.76 -32.30
C GLU A 59 -8.24 11.46 -33.30
N ASP A 60 -8.94 10.33 -33.10
CA ASP A 60 -10.05 9.89 -33.95
C ASP A 60 -11.23 10.89 -33.87
N SER A 61 -11.58 11.35 -32.68
CA SER A 61 -12.64 12.35 -32.49
C SER A 61 -12.29 13.70 -33.13
N LEU A 62 -11.03 14.12 -33.06
CA LEU A 62 -10.57 15.35 -33.73
C LEU A 62 -10.64 15.21 -35.25
N MET A 63 -10.23 14.08 -35.79
CA MET A 63 -10.33 13.80 -37.24
C MET A 63 -11.78 13.80 -37.70
N LEU A 64 -12.67 13.16 -36.92
CA LEU A 64 -14.11 13.15 -37.20
C LEU A 64 -14.71 14.55 -37.22
N LEU A 65 -14.33 15.41 -36.28
CA LEU A 65 -14.78 16.80 -36.22
C LEU A 65 -14.36 17.65 -37.45
N GLU A 66 -13.21 17.30 -38.05
CA GLU A 66 -12.71 18.00 -39.26
C GLU A 66 -13.38 17.50 -40.54
N GLU A 67 -13.65 16.21 -40.64
CA GLU A 67 -14.11 15.55 -41.88
C GLU A 67 -15.64 15.46 -41.99
N GLU A 68 -16.33 15.37 -40.85
CA GLU A 68 -17.79 15.17 -40.83
C GLU A 68 -18.55 16.46 -41.11
N SER A 69 -19.66 16.35 -41.83
CA SER A 69 -20.57 17.46 -42.14
C SER A 69 -21.88 17.39 -41.36
N ASP A 70 -22.20 16.28 -40.77
CA ASP A 70 -23.40 16.04 -39.95
C ASP A 70 -23.22 16.65 -38.55
N GLU A 71 -24.13 17.59 -38.18
CA GLU A 71 -24.07 18.29 -36.90
C GLU A 71 -24.33 17.34 -35.69
N GLU A 72 -25.16 16.31 -35.84
CA GLU A 72 -25.40 15.33 -34.76
C GLU A 72 -24.13 14.49 -34.50
N MET A 73 -23.45 14.07 -35.55
CA MET A 73 -22.19 13.33 -35.45
C MET A 73 -21.07 14.20 -34.85
N LYS A 74 -21.00 15.49 -35.21
CA LYS A 74 -20.05 16.41 -34.59
C LYS A 74 -20.30 16.63 -33.09
N GLU A 75 -21.58 16.68 -32.67
CA GLU A 75 -21.90 16.85 -31.26
C GLU A 75 -21.46 15.61 -30.45
N LEU A 76 -21.73 14.41 -30.96
CA LEU A 76 -21.25 13.17 -30.37
C LEU A 76 -19.73 13.11 -30.27
N ALA A 77 -19.02 13.50 -31.37
CA ALA A 77 -17.57 13.53 -31.37
C ALA A 77 -16.99 14.55 -30.35
N LYS A 78 -17.68 15.68 -30.11
CA LYS A 78 -17.27 16.63 -29.07
C LYS A 78 -17.47 16.08 -27.67
N GLU A 79 -18.57 15.39 -27.42
CA GLU A 79 -18.81 14.74 -26.13
C GLU A 79 -17.73 13.68 -25.84
N GLU A 80 -17.47 12.79 -26.80
CA GLU A 80 -16.43 11.76 -26.70
C GLU A 80 -15.03 12.37 -26.51
N LEU A 81 -14.71 13.42 -27.26
CA LEU A 81 -13.45 14.16 -27.11
C LEU A 81 -13.25 14.72 -25.69
N ASN A 82 -14.32 15.29 -25.12
CA ASN A 82 -14.27 15.85 -23.76
C ASN A 82 -14.12 14.74 -22.70
N GLU A 83 -14.84 13.64 -22.85
CA GLU A 83 -14.74 12.47 -21.97
C GLU A 83 -13.34 11.85 -22.02
N SER A 84 -12.81 11.61 -23.24
CA SER A 84 -11.48 11.06 -23.43
C SER A 84 -10.38 11.95 -22.87
N LYS A 85 -10.49 13.29 -22.99
CA LYS A 85 -9.55 14.24 -22.37
C LYS A 85 -9.56 14.12 -20.84
N ALA A 86 -10.73 14.07 -20.22
CA ALA A 86 -10.85 13.90 -18.77
C ALA A 86 -10.28 12.54 -18.32
N ASN A 87 -10.52 11.48 -19.08
CA ASN A 87 -9.96 10.15 -18.83
C ASN A 87 -8.43 10.15 -18.93
N VAL A 88 -7.85 10.80 -19.93
CA VAL A 88 -6.39 10.93 -20.08
C VAL A 88 -5.78 11.60 -18.85
N GLU A 89 -6.33 12.73 -18.38
CA GLU A 89 -5.83 13.41 -17.18
C GLU A 89 -5.88 12.51 -15.95
N ARG A 90 -6.99 11.81 -15.74
CA ARG A 90 -7.15 10.86 -14.63
C ARG A 90 -6.15 9.72 -14.72
N LEU A 91 -5.99 9.12 -15.90
CA LEU A 91 -5.06 7.99 -16.12
C LEU A 91 -3.60 8.42 -15.96
N GLU A 92 -3.23 9.64 -16.32
CA GLU A 92 -1.90 10.18 -16.06
C GLU A 92 -1.58 10.26 -14.56
N GLU A 93 -2.53 10.70 -13.75
CA GLU A 93 -2.35 10.73 -12.29
C GLU A 93 -2.27 9.32 -11.69
N GLU A 94 -3.14 8.39 -12.13
CA GLU A 94 -3.10 7.00 -11.71
C GLU A 94 -1.75 6.34 -12.07
N LEU A 95 -1.25 6.57 -13.29
CA LEU A 95 0.06 6.07 -13.74
C LEU A 95 1.22 6.66 -12.94
N LYS A 96 1.18 7.94 -12.60
CA LYS A 96 2.20 8.55 -11.72
C LYS A 96 2.27 7.85 -10.36
N ILE A 97 1.11 7.52 -9.78
CA ILE A 97 1.02 6.81 -8.50
C ILE A 97 1.56 5.39 -8.63
N LEU A 98 1.19 4.67 -9.69
CA LEU A 98 1.64 3.29 -9.94
C LEU A 98 3.14 3.18 -10.19
N LEU A 99 3.76 4.24 -10.74
CA LEU A 99 5.20 4.30 -11.00
C LEU A 99 6.05 4.68 -9.78
N ILE A 100 5.45 5.00 -8.65
CA ILE A 100 6.20 5.23 -7.41
C ILE A 100 6.88 3.93 -6.99
N PRO A 101 8.22 3.94 -6.83
CA PRO A 101 8.94 2.74 -6.42
C PRO A 101 8.39 2.20 -5.09
N LYS A 102 8.01 0.93 -5.09
CA LYS A 102 7.61 0.23 -3.87
C LYS A 102 8.84 -0.14 -3.06
N ASP A 103 8.77 0.05 -1.76
CA ASP A 103 9.81 -0.43 -0.84
C ASP A 103 9.81 -1.98 -0.86
N PRO A 104 10.95 -2.65 -1.15
CA PRO A 104 11.03 -4.10 -1.17
C PRO A 104 10.64 -4.76 0.15
N MET A 105 10.68 -4.00 1.24
CA MET A 105 10.30 -4.47 2.57
C MET A 105 8.78 -4.42 2.83
N ASP A 106 8.02 -3.69 2.00
CA ASP A 106 6.58 -3.47 2.22
C ASP A 106 5.74 -4.75 2.32
N ASP A 107 6.16 -5.81 1.63
CA ASP A 107 5.50 -7.13 1.68
C ASP A 107 6.00 -8.04 2.83
N LYS A 108 6.91 -7.56 3.65
CA LYS A 108 7.48 -8.36 4.75
C LYS A 108 6.57 -8.33 5.98
N ASN A 109 6.72 -9.37 6.80
CA ASN A 109 6.20 -9.37 8.16
C ASN A 109 7.00 -8.36 8.99
N ILE A 110 6.40 -7.86 10.06
CA ILE A 110 7.06 -6.89 10.95
C ILE A 110 7.04 -7.40 12.39
N ILE A 111 8.14 -7.13 13.10
CA ILE A 111 8.22 -7.30 14.54
C ILE A 111 8.00 -5.92 15.17
N VAL A 112 7.02 -5.86 16.06
CA VAL A 112 6.70 -4.67 16.84
C VAL A 112 7.21 -4.90 18.27
N GLU A 113 8.13 -4.06 18.70
CA GLU A 113 8.69 -4.05 20.05
C GLU A 113 8.23 -2.78 20.75
N MET A 114 7.63 -2.93 21.92
CA MET A 114 7.07 -1.85 22.71
C MET A 114 7.65 -1.90 24.11
N ARG A 115 8.15 -0.76 24.61
CA ARG A 115 8.73 -0.65 25.96
C ARG A 115 8.10 0.50 26.70
N ALA A 116 7.76 0.27 27.97
CA ALA A 116 7.35 1.33 28.87
C ALA A 116 8.50 2.31 29.08
N GLY A 117 8.22 3.60 28.89
CA GLY A 117 9.15 4.69 29.12
C GLY A 117 8.91 5.41 30.45
N ALA A 118 8.81 6.74 30.38
CA ALA A 118 8.49 7.53 31.57
C ALA A 118 7.02 7.39 31.96
N GLY A 119 6.73 7.26 33.27
CA GLY A 119 5.36 7.16 33.78
C GLY A 119 5.12 5.95 34.70
N GLY A 120 6.14 5.13 34.97
CA GLY A 120 6.03 3.98 35.87
C GLY A 120 4.96 2.98 35.41
N ASP A 121 4.09 2.57 36.34
CA ASP A 121 3.03 1.60 36.08
C ASP A 121 2.04 2.05 35.00
N GLU A 122 1.74 3.34 34.92
CA GLU A 122 0.87 3.89 33.89
C GLU A 122 1.46 3.74 32.49
N ALA A 123 2.78 3.88 32.33
CA ALA A 123 3.44 3.60 31.06
C ALA A 123 3.26 2.12 30.64
N GLY A 124 3.31 1.19 31.61
CA GLY A 124 3.03 -0.23 31.34
C GLY A 124 1.59 -0.48 30.88
N LEU A 125 0.60 0.18 31.51
CA LEU A 125 -0.80 0.14 31.07
C LEU A 125 -0.97 0.75 29.67
N PHE A 126 -0.25 1.82 29.37
CA PHE A 126 -0.28 2.43 28.05
C PHE A 126 0.31 1.51 26.96
N VAL A 127 1.37 0.73 27.25
CA VAL A 127 1.82 -0.32 26.35
C VAL A 127 0.70 -1.30 26.02
N ALA A 128 -0.07 -1.75 27.04
CA ALA A 128 -1.19 -2.66 26.82
C ALA A 128 -2.29 -2.06 25.94
N ASP A 129 -2.60 -0.78 26.13
CA ASP A 129 -3.61 -0.07 25.34
C ASP A 129 -3.21 0.07 23.87
N VAL A 130 -1.97 0.50 23.60
CA VAL A 130 -1.45 0.66 22.22
C VAL A 130 -1.29 -0.70 21.56
N ALA A 131 -0.83 -1.73 22.28
CA ALA A 131 -0.77 -3.09 21.77
C ALA A 131 -2.15 -3.62 21.36
N ARG A 132 -3.18 -3.35 22.14
CA ARG A 132 -4.57 -3.70 21.82
C ARG A 132 -5.04 -2.98 20.57
N MET A 133 -4.74 -1.69 20.43
CA MET A 133 -5.03 -0.90 19.24
C MET A 133 -4.40 -1.53 17.99
N TYR A 134 -3.11 -1.87 18.04
CA TYR A 134 -2.41 -2.48 16.91
C TYR A 134 -2.93 -3.89 16.57
N ARG A 135 -3.27 -4.69 17.58
CA ARG A 135 -3.89 -6.01 17.37
C ARG A 135 -5.25 -5.90 16.68
N ASN A 136 -6.11 -4.99 17.15
CA ASN A 136 -7.41 -4.74 16.52
C ASN A 136 -7.27 -4.25 15.07
N TYR A 137 -6.30 -3.38 14.82
CA TYR A 137 -6.00 -2.94 13.46
C TYR A 137 -5.52 -4.10 12.58
N ALA A 138 -4.58 -4.91 13.06
CA ALA A 138 -4.10 -6.09 12.34
C ALA A 138 -5.23 -7.08 12.03
N GLU A 139 -6.12 -7.32 12.99
CA GLU A 139 -7.29 -8.18 12.81
C GLU A 139 -8.26 -7.62 11.75
N SER A 140 -8.50 -6.31 11.73
CA SER A 140 -9.32 -5.66 10.70
C SER A 140 -8.75 -5.83 9.28
N LYS A 141 -7.42 -6.02 9.18
CA LYS A 141 -6.71 -6.32 7.92
C LYS A 141 -6.55 -7.82 7.66
N ARG A 142 -7.09 -8.69 8.53
CA ARG A 142 -6.92 -10.15 8.48
C ARG A 142 -5.46 -10.61 8.59
N TRP A 143 -4.62 -9.81 9.24
CA TRP A 143 -3.24 -10.20 9.54
C TRP A 143 -3.17 -11.01 10.82
N LYS A 144 -2.19 -11.92 10.89
CA LYS A 144 -1.94 -12.73 12.08
C LYS A 144 -1.01 -12.00 13.03
N VAL A 145 -1.32 -12.03 14.33
CA VAL A 145 -0.49 -11.44 15.39
C VAL A 145 -0.03 -12.56 16.30
N ASN A 146 1.30 -12.73 16.41
CA ASN A 146 1.93 -13.72 17.29
C ASN A 146 2.79 -13.01 18.32
N THR A 147 2.47 -13.17 19.60
CA THR A 147 3.33 -12.67 20.68
C THR A 147 4.61 -13.51 20.74
N LEU A 148 5.77 -12.84 20.72
CA LEU A 148 7.09 -13.46 20.78
C LEU A 148 7.63 -13.49 22.20
N SER A 149 7.56 -12.35 22.90
CA SER A 149 7.97 -12.21 24.29
C SER A 149 7.21 -11.09 24.99
N PHE A 150 7.13 -11.14 26.30
CA PHE A 150 6.55 -10.09 27.10
C PHE A 150 7.12 -10.10 28.53
N ASN A 151 7.09 -8.93 29.15
CA ASN A 151 7.40 -8.74 30.57
C ASN A 151 6.27 -7.93 31.18
N GLU A 152 5.46 -8.58 32.01
CA GLU A 152 4.28 -7.94 32.61
C GLU A 152 4.68 -6.99 33.75
N SER A 153 3.89 -5.93 33.90
CA SER A 153 3.84 -5.15 35.15
C SER A 153 2.78 -5.74 36.07
N GLY A 154 2.98 -5.62 37.39
CA GLY A 154 2.12 -6.26 38.38
C GLY A 154 0.63 -5.83 38.37
N ILE A 155 0.24 -4.90 37.47
CA ILE A 155 -1.11 -4.30 37.40
C ILE A 155 -1.80 -4.52 36.05
N GLY A 156 -1.35 -5.52 35.28
CA GLY A 156 -1.97 -5.87 33.99
C GLY A 156 -1.45 -5.09 32.78
N GLY A 157 -0.38 -4.31 32.95
CA GLY A 157 0.37 -3.70 31.84
C GLY A 157 1.60 -4.50 31.46
N PHE A 158 2.43 -3.96 30.57
CA PHE A 158 3.67 -4.57 30.14
C PHE A 158 4.83 -3.58 30.28
N LYS A 159 5.94 -4.04 30.88
CA LYS A 159 7.23 -3.34 30.80
C LYS A 159 7.83 -3.42 29.42
N GLU A 160 7.65 -4.58 28.78
CA GLU A 160 8.08 -4.86 27.43
C GLU A 160 7.09 -5.84 26.80
N LEU A 161 6.76 -5.63 25.53
CA LEU A 161 5.92 -6.53 24.74
C LEU A 161 6.46 -6.57 23.31
N VAL A 162 6.75 -7.78 22.82
CA VAL A 162 7.22 -8.02 21.45
C VAL A 162 6.25 -8.97 20.76
N PHE A 163 5.75 -8.57 19.62
CA PHE A 163 4.90 -9.42 18.79
C PHE A 163 5.21 -9.23 17.30
N MET A 164 4.93 -10.28 16.53
CA MET A 164 5.05 -10.28 15.09
C MET A 164 3.69 -10.09 14.45
N VAL A 165 3.60 -9.20 13.46
CA VAL A 165 2.44 -9.05 12.59
C VAL A 165 2.77 -9.62 11.22
N SER A 166 2.00 -10.61 10.79
CA SER A 166 2.22 -11.34 9.54
C SER A 166 1.03 -11.16 8.61
N GLY A 167 1.31 -10.67 7.42
CA GLY A 167 0.31 -10.46 6.37
C GLY A 167 0.81 -9.54 5.28
N GLN A 168 0.16 -9.58 4.13
CA GLN A 168 0.54 -8.77 2.99
C GLN A 168 0.41 -7.27 3.33
N GLY A 169 1.50 -6.52 3.14
CA GLY A 169 1.55 -5.09 3.41
C GLY A 169 1.62 -4.73 4.91
N ALA A 170 1.88 -5.68 5.81
CA ALA A 170 1.99 -5.40 7.24
C ALA A 170 3.13 -4.41 7.52
N TYR A 171 4.32 -4.64 6.97
CA TYR A 171 5.46 -3.73 7.13
C TYR A 171 5.15 -2.34 6.58
N SER A 172 4.51 -2.23 5.42
CA SER A 172 4.21 -0.94 4.76
C SER A 172 3.38 0.01 5.63
N ARG A 173 2.59 -0.52 6.55
CA ARG A 173 1.75 0.27 7.47
C ARG A 173 2.46 0.57 8.77
N PHE A 174 3.07 -0.43 9.38
CA PHE A 174 3.70 -0.30 10.69
C PHE A 174 5.07 0.40 10.67
N LYS A 175 5.76 0.47 9.52
CA LYS A 175 7.09 1.13 9.43
C LYS A 175 7.11 2.59 9.87
N TYR A 176 5.94 3.26 9.87
CA TYR A 176 5.81 4.65 10.29
C TYR A 176 5.44 4.82 11.78
N GLU A 177 5.17 3.71 12.48
CA GLU A 177 4.80 3.72 13.90
C GLU A 177 6.02 3.73 14.83
N SER A 178 7.23 3.63 14.30
CA SER A 178 8.46 3.69 15.08
C SER A 178 8.66 5.09 15.68
N GLY A 179 8.85 5.14 16.99
CA GLY A 179 9.09 6.38 17.70
C GLY A 179 8.56 6.35 19.12
N VAL A 180 8.44 7.52 19.73
CA VAL A 180 7.91 7.67 21.09
C VAL A 180 6.44 8.06 21.03
N HIS A 181 5.60 7.25 21.66
CA HIS A 181 4.20 7.56 21.87
C HIS A 181 4.00 8.20 23.25
N ARG A 182 3.21 9.25 23.31
CA ARG A 182 2.94 9.99 24.54
C ARG A 182 1.44 10.06 24.80
N VAL A 183 1.05 9.81 26.04
CA VAL A 183 -0.32 9.99 26.51
C VAL A 183 -0.36 10.99 27.66
N GLN A 184 -1.40 11.82 27.68
CA GLN A 184 -1.75 12.72 28.80
C GLN A 184 -3.16 12.37 29.23
N ARG A 185 -3.27 11.74 30.41
CA ARG A 185 -4.54 11.34 30.99
C ARG A 185 -4.43 11.27 32.51
N ILE A 186 -5.55 11.15 33.19
CA ILE A 186 -5.55 10.76 34.59
C ILE A 186 -5.26 9.27 34.65
N PRO A 187 -4.12 8.82 35.21
CA PRO A 187 -3.77 7.40 35.26
C PRO A 187 -4.77 6.61 36.11
N ALA A 188 -5.00 5.35 35.75
CA ALA A 188 -5.76 4.43 36.60
C ALA A 188 -5.10 4.21 37.99
N THR A 189 -3.80 4.50 38.07
CA THR A 189 -2.98 4.42 39.31
C THR A 189 -2.97 5.71 40.17
N GLU A 190 -3.64 6.76 39.70
CA GLU A 190 -3.68 8.08 40.37
C GLU A 190 -4.96 8.25 41.17
N SER A 191 -4.84 8.43 42.48
CA SER A 191 -5.98 8.62 43.37
C SER A 191 -6.44 10.09 43.52
N GLY A 192 -5.57 11.04 43.16
CA GLY A 192 -5.81 12.48 43.34
C GLY A 192 -6.44 13.16 42.12
N GLY A 193 -6.78 12.44 41.05
CA GLY A 193 -7.41 12.99 39.84
C GLY A 193 -6.49 13.89 39.00
N ARG A 194 -5.17 13.82 39.17
CA ARG A 194 -4.20 14.66 38.46
C ARG A 194 -3.85 14.05 37.10
N ILE A 195 -3.72 14.91 36.11
CA ILE A 195 -3.27 14.50 34.77
C ILE A 195 -1.76 14.27 34.83
N HIS A 196 -1.32 13.10 34.35
CA HIS A 196 0.08 12.75 34.20
C HIS A 196 0.41 12.52 32.71
N THR A 197 1.69 12.66 32.40
CA THR A 197 2.24 12.32 31.08
C THR A 197 2.99 10.99 31.18
N SER A 198 2.63 10.04 30.33
CA SER A 198 3.33 8.76 30.22
C SER A 198 3.80 8.54 28.79
N THR A 199 4.90 7.81 28.61
CA THR A 199 5.52 7.52 27.31
C THR A 199 5.84 6.04 27.17
N ILE A 200 5.83 5.60 25.96
CA ILE A 200 6.30 4.27 25.54
C ILE A 200 7.20 4.41 24.35
#